data_45e8b70e75c83d47e12e2f2cb9443984
#
_entry.id   45e8b70e75c83d47e12e2f2cb9443984
#
_cell.length_a   1.000
_cell.length_b   1.000
_cell.length_c   1.000
_cell.angle_alpha   90.00
_cell.angle_beta   90.00
_cell.angle_gamma   90.00
#
_symmetry.space_group_name_H-M   'P 1'
#
loop_
_entity.id
_entity.type
_entity.pdbx_description
1 polymer ?
#
loop_
_entity_poly.entity_id
_entity_poly.type
_entity_poly.pdbx_seq_one_letter_code
_entity_poly.pdbx_strand_id
1 'polypeptide(L)'
;MNSGLKWRKLGRVFCPTGETPWMQSHAAVPIAEHLHDDLFRIYFSSRDARNRSYTGSLIIDIADPTRVLDLSTTPVLAPGSLGEFDDSGAMATWLTEVGGRRHLYYIGWNLGVTVPFRNSIGLALASVDGSDRFVRYAPGPIVDRSMTEPHFCASCCVVPNGDVFSMWYLACTGWQLCNGRPEHKYHIRYAESVDGVVWSRSGEVAIDFANIEEYAISRPSVMRDADVWRMWYSHRGRSYRIGYAESADGRRWTRNDNKVGIEVSEHGWDSEMIEYPFVFDHKGRRYMLYNGNGYGRTGLGIAILEGLT
;
A
#
# COMPACT_ATOMS: atom_id res chain seq x y z
N MET A 1 28.10 6.76 15.98
CA MET A 1 27.68 5.77 14.97
C MET A 1 26.16 5.81 14.96
N ASN A 2 25.56 6.36 13.91
CA ASN A 2 24.08 6.42 13.81
C ASN A 2 23.59 4.99 13.50
N SER A 3 23.14 4.27 14.52
CA SER A 3 22.57 2.94 14.34
C SER A 3 21.30 3.07 13.50
N GLY A 4 21.23 2.40 12.36
CA GLY A 4 20.02 2.30 11.55
C GLY A 4 18.87 1.68 12.35
N LEU A 5 17.66 1.72 11.78
CA LEU A 5 16.51 0.99 12.31
C LEU A 5 16.84 -0.50 12.36
N LYS A 6 16.16 -1.26 13.20
CA LYS A 6 16.32 -2.72 13.27
C LYS A 6 14.95 -3.37 13.43
N TRP A 7 14.51 -4.06 12.40
CA TRP A 7 13.25 -4.78 12.42
C TRP A 7 13.46 -6.27 12.70
N ARG A 8 12.75 -6.79 13.66
CA ARG A 8 12.67 -8.22 13.93
C ARG A 8 11.40 -8.79 13.29
N LYS A 9 11.56 -9.68 12.34
CA LYS A 9 10.45 -10.39 11.69
C LYS A 9 9.75 -11.30 12.70
N LEU A 10 8.42 -11.21 12.79
CA LEU A 10 7.61 -12.06 13.67
C LEU A 10 7.06 -13.28 12.94
N GLY A 11 7.02 -13.26 11.61
CA GLY A 11 6.62 -14.38 10.78
C GLY A 11 5.58 -14.00 9.72
N ARG A 12 5.14 -15.01 8.97
CA ARG A 12 4.09 -14.87 7.97
C ARG A 12 2.72 -14.89 8.67
N VAL A 13 1.93 -13.84 8.44
CA VAL A 13 0.57 -13.72 8.98
C VAL A 13 -0.43 -14.54 8.18
N PHE A 14 -0.40 -14.41 6.83
CA PHE A 14 -1.39 -15.05 5.99
C PHE A 14 -0.87 -15.29 4.57
N CYS A 15 -1.35 -16.39 3.97
CA CYS A 15 -1.21 -16.72 2.57
C CYS A 15 -2.45 -17.50 2.14
N PRO A 16 -3.17 -17.11 1.08
CA PRO A 16 -4.34 -17.85 0.60
C PRO A 16 -4.00 -19.28 0.20
N THR A 17 -4.90 -20.21 0.49
CA THR A 17 -4.80 -21.63 0.12
C THR A 17 -5.47 -21.98 -1.20
N GLY A 18 -6.22 -21.01 -1.79
CA GLY A 18 -6.93 -21.20 -3.06
C GLY A 18 -8.34 -21.78 -2.94
N GLU A 19 -8.85 -21.95 -1.73
CA GLU A 19 -10.16 -22.59 -1.50
C GLU A 19 -11.36 -21.65 -1.79
N THR A 20 -11.13 -20.34 -1.69
CA THR A 20 -12.17 -19.34 -1.90
C THR A 20 -12.10 -18.79 -3.32
N PRO A 21 -13.22 -18.76 -4.11
CA PRO A 21 -13.21 -18.37 -5.52
C PRO A 21 -12.60 -16.99 -5.82
N TRP A 22 -12.81 -15.99 -4.95
CA TRP A 22 -12.26 -14.64 -5.12
C TRP A 22 -10.88 -14.48 -4.49
N MET A 23 -10.40 -15.45 -3.70
CA MET A 23 -9.17 -15.42 -2.93
C MET A 23 -8.33 -16.67 -3.22
N GLN A 24 -7.87 -16.82 -4.48
CA GLN A 24 -7.12 -18.00 -4.90
C GLN A 24 -5.62 -17.84 -4.74
N SER A 25 -5.13 -16.62 -4.77
CA SER A 25 -3.71 -16.34 -4.63
C SER A 25 -3.47 -14.92 -4.17
N HIS A 26 -2.27 -14.65 -3.69
CA HIS A 26 -1.79 -13.37 -3.20
C HIS A 26 -2.51 -12.89 -1.93
N ALA A 27 -1.74 -12.35 -1.01
CA ALA A 27 -2.19 -11.49 0.06
C ALA A 27 -1.32 -10.23 0.01
N ALA A 28 -1.70 -9.30 -0.87
CA ALA A 28 -0.85 -8.17 -1.25
C ALA A 28 -1.35 -6.83 -0.67
N VAL A 29 -0.47 -5.85 -0.59
CA VAL A 29 -0.76 -4.47 -0.19
C VAL A 29 -1.49 -4.41 1.16
N PRO A 30 -0.90 -4.96 2.24
CA PRO A 30 -1.58 -5.02 3.53
C PRO A 30 -1.72 -3.63 4.15
N ILE A 31 -2.84 -3.40 4.84
CA ILE A 31 -3.07 -2.26 5.74
C ILE A 31 -3.70 -2.76 7.04
N ALA A 32 -3.38 -2.11 8.16
CA ALA A 32 -3.93 -2.45 9.46
C ALA A 32 -4.91 -1.38 9.95
N GLU A 33 -6.01 -1.81 10.55
CA GLU A 33 -6.96 -1.01 11.29
C GLU A 33 -7.00 -1.52 12.73
N HIS A 34 -6.73 -0.66 13.71
CA HIS A 34 -6.92 -1.00 15.12
C HIS A 34 -8.41 -1.09 15.44
N LEU A 35 -8.85 -2.20 16.03
CA LEU A 35 -10.23 -2.39 16.44
C LEU A 35 -10.42 -1.98 17.89
N HIS A 36 -9.90 -2.76 18.80
CA HIS A 36 -9.87 -2.53 20.25
C HIS A 36 -8.78 -3.40 20.90
N ASP A 37 -8.34 -3.07 22.10
CA ASP A 37 -7.32 -3.79 22.88
C ASP A 37 -6.05 -4.10 22.07
N ASP A 38 -5.82 -5.35 21.72
CA ASP A 38 -4.70 -5.85 20.89
C ASP A 38 -5.18 -6.41 19.53
N LEU A 39 -6.46 -6.23 19.20
CA LEU A 39 -7.05 -6.74 17.97
C LEU A 39 -6.91 -5.75 16.82
N PHE A 40 -6.46 -6.28 15.70
CA PHE A 40 -6.32 -5.56 14.44
C PHE A 40 -7.03 -6.27 13.31
N ARG A 41 -7.72 -5.49 12.47
CA ARG A 41 -8.15 -5.93 11.16
C ARG A 41 -7.07 -5.61 10.14
N ILE A 42 -6.66 -6.62 9.38
CA ILE A 42 -5.71 -6.48 8.28
C ILE A 42 -6.49 -6.62 6.98
N TYR A 43 -6.52 -5.55 6.18
CA TYR A 43 -7.01 -5.62 4.82
C TYR A 43 -5.88 -6.05 3.91
N PHE A 44 -6.18 -6.82 2.89
CA PHE A 44 -5.22 -7.28 1.89
C PHE A 44 -5.90 -7.46 0.53
N SER A 45 -5.12 -7.45 -0.53
CA SER A 45 -5.61 -7.75 -1.86
C SER A 45 -5.31 -9.19 -2.25
N SER A 46 -6.33 -9.88 -2.76
CA SER A 46 -6.20 -11.24 -3.28
C SER A 46 -6.67 -11.32 -4.73
N ARG A 47 -6.34 -12.40 -5.43
CA ARG A 47 -6.68 -12.60 -6.84
C ARG A 47 -7.52 -13.85 -7.05
N ASP A 48 -8.51 -13.74 -7.94
CA ASP A 48 -9.28 -14.86 -8.43
C ASP A 48 -8.56 -15.63 -9.57
N ALA A 49 -9.19 -16.67 -10.09
CA ALA A 49 -8.67 -17.49 -11.19
C ALA A 49 -8.48 -16.70 -12.51
N ARG A 50 -9.15 -15.55 -12.67
CA ARG A 50 -9.01 -14.63 -13.81
C ARG A 50 -7.99 -13.54 -13.58
N ASN A 51 -7.24 -13.62 -12.45
CA ASN A 51 -6.28 -12.62 -12.02
C ASN A 51 -6.88 -11.24 -11.67
N ARG A 52 -8.21 -11.16 -11.41
CA ARG A 52 -8.84 -9.93 -10.92
C ARG A 52 -8.57 -9.77 -9.44
N SER A 53 -8.38 -8.53 -8.99
CA SER A 53 -8.04 -8.24 -7.60
C SER A 53 -9.26 -7.85 -6.77
N TYR A 54 -9.34 -8.42 -5.58
CA TYR A 54 -10.37 -8.17 -4.57
C TYR A 54 -9.70 -7.72 -3.28
N THR A 55 -10.35 -6.89 -2.50
CA THR A 55 -9.93 -6.61 -1.13
C THR A 55 -10.65 -7.55 -0.17
N GLY A 56 -9.88 -8.28 0.62
CA GLY A 56 -10.35 -9.06 1.76
C GLY A 56 -9.86 -8.50 3.07
N SER A 57 -10.29 -9.12 4.18
CA SER A 57 -9.81 -8.77 5.51
C SER A 57 -9.66 -10.01 6.40
N LEU A 58 -8.77 -9.91 7.37
CA LEU A 58 -8.62 -10.88 8.45
C LEU A 58 -8.43 -10.16 9.79
N ILE A 59 -8.63 -10.85 10.89
CA ILE A 59 -8.39 -10.33 12.25
C ILE A 59 -7.26 -11.10 12.88
N ILE A 60 -6.35 -10.35 13.52
CA ILE A 60 -5.26 -10.89 14.35
C ILE A 60 -5.28 -10.25 15.74
N ASP A 61 -4.69 -10.95 16.70
CA ASP A 61 -4.20 -10.37 17.93
C ASP A 61 -2.73 -10.03 17.75
N ILE A 62 -2.32 -8.76 18.02
CA ILE A 62 -0.93 -8.34 17.84
C ILE A 62 0.05 -9.01 18.79
N ALA A 63 -0.43 -9.63 19.88
CA ALA A 63 0.38 -10.44 20.79
C ALA A 63 0.76 -11.80 20.18
N ASP A 64 -0.06 -12.34 19.27
CA ASP A 64 0.21 -13.55 18.48
C ASP A 64 -0.14 -13.32 17.00
N PRO A 65 0.59 -12.43 16.29
CA PRO A 65 0.17 -11.89 15.01
C PRO A 65 0.23 -12.89 13.84
N THR A 66 0.78 -14.08 14.05
CA THR A 66 0.82 -15.15 13.04
C THR A 66 -0.41 -16.04 13.08
N ARG A 67 -1.26 -15.87 14.09
CA ARG A 67 -2.53 -16.58 14.23
C ARG A 67 -3.69 -15.72 13.70
N VAL A 68 -4.30 -16.16 12.62
CA VAL A 68 -5.54 -15.56 12.10
C VAL A 68 -6.71 -15.99 12.98
N LEU A 69 -7.42 -15.03 13.54
CA LEU A 69 -8.60 -15.27 14.41
C LEU A 69 -9.89 -15.34 13.60
N ASP A 70 -9.98 -14.52 12.55
CA ASP A 70 -11.13 -14.49 11.63
C ASP A 70 -10.64 -14.13 10.22
N LEU A 71 -11.33 -14.63 9.20
CA LEU A 71 -11.03 -14.38 7.79
C LEU A 71 -12.32 -14.11 7.03
N SER A 72 -12.39 -12.99 6.32
CA SER A 72 -13.57 -12.63 5.55
C SER A 72 -13.93 -13.70 4.50
N THR A 73 -15.16 -14.17 4.52
CA THR A 73 -15.68 -15.14 3.54
C THR A 73 -16.14 -14.49 2.25
N THR A 74 -16.45 -13.18 2.31
CA THR A 74 -16.80 -12.34 1.15
C THR A 74 -15.84 -11.18 1.06
N PRO A 75 -15.57 -10.64 -0.14
CA PRO A 75 -14.68 -9.50 -0.27
C PRO A 75 -15.27 -8.23 0.39
N VAL A 76 -14.41 -7.46 1.02
CA VAL A 76 -14.71 -6.12 1.57
C VAL A 76 -14.99 -5.14 0.42
N LEU A 77 -14.24 -5.29 -0.68
CA LEU A 77 -14.42 -4.54 -1.92
C LEU A 77 -14.10 -5.46 -3.09
N ALA A 78 -15.09 -5.61 -4.00
CA ALA A 78 -14.96 -6.40 -5.22
C ALA A 78 -14.64 -5.48 -6.42
N PRO A 79 -14.18 -6.02 -7.58
CA PRO A 79 -14.08 -5.28 -8.83
C PRO A 79 -15.37 -4.54 -9.20
N GLY A 80 -15.23 -3.44 -9.91
CA GLY A 80 -16.35 -2.66 -10.45
C GLY A 80 -17.08 -3.35 -11.59
N SER A 81 -18.09 -2.66 -12.13
CA SER A 81 -18.84 -3.12 -13.28
C SER A 81 -17.99 -3.09 -14.55
N LEU A 82 -18.36 -3.88 -15.53
CA LEU A 82 -17.65 -3.94 -16.82
C LEU A 82 -17.50 -2.55 -17.45
N GLY A 83 -16.25 -2.16 -17.73
CA GLY A 83 -15.90 -0.87 -18.33
C GLY A 83 -15.63 0.23 -17.32
N GLU A 84 -15.88 0.03 -16.02
CA GLU A 84 -15.43 0.95 -14.97
C GLU A 84 -13.90 0.87 -14.79
N PHE A 85 -13.31 1.91 -14.18
CA PHE A 85 -11.85 2.01 -14.03
C PHE A 85 -11.23 0.90 -13.17
N ASP A 86 -12.04 0.16 -12.43
CA ASP A 86 -11.66 -0.89 -11.50
C ASP A 86 -12.33 -2.25 -11.78
N ASP A 87 -12.77 -2.48 -13.03
CA ASP A 87 -13.43 -3.72 -13.45
C ASP A 87 -12.55 -4.97 -13.38
N SER A 88 -11.25 -4.78 -13.40
CA SER A 88 -10.27 -5.84 -13.25
C SER A 88 -9.69 -5.94 -11.83
N GLY A 89 -9.97 -4.97 -10.96
CA GLY A 89 -9.60 -5.08 -9.56
C GLY A 89 -9.71 -3.82 -8.73
N ALA A 90 -10.02 -4.05 -7.44
CA ALA A 90 -10.07 -3.05 -6.39
C ALA A 90 -9.21 -3.50 -5.21
N MET A 91 -8.06 -2.83 -5.00
CA MET A 91 -7.03 -3.19 -4.02
C MET A 91 -6.93 -2.09 -2.97
N ALA A 92 -7.35 -2.34 -1.72
CA ALA A 92 -7.17 -1.37 -0.64
C ALA A 92 -5.71 -0.95 -0.52
N THR A 93 -5.46 0.34 -0.35
CA THR A 93 -4.11 0.87 -0.21
C THR A 93 -3.92 1.74 1.02
N TRP A 94 -4.96 2.42 1.49
CA TRP A 94 -4.89 3.22 2.71
C TRP A 94 -6.25 3.40 3.35
N LEU A 95 -6.27 3.51 4.68
CA LEU A 95 -7.46 3.80 5.47
C LEU A 95 -7.20 5.04 6.32
N THR A 96 -8.10 6.01 6.26
CA THR A 96 -8.03 7.24 7.05
C THR A 96 -9.43 7.63 7.49
N GLU A 97 -9.55 8.27 8.65
CA GLU A 97 -10.80 8.86 9.12
C GLU A 97 -10.90 10.32 8.65
N VAL A 98 -12.01 10.66 8.01
CA VAL A 98 -12.34 12.01 7.55
C VAL A 98 -13.75 12.34 8.01
N GLY A 99 -13.90 13.39 8.83
CA GLY A 99 -15.21 13.81 9.33
C GLY A 99 -15.97 12.73 10.11
N GLY A 100 -15.27 11.88 10.86
CA GLY A 100 -15.86 10.77 11.62
C GLY A 100 -16.26 9.56 10.77
N ARG A 101 -15.84 9.51 9.51
CA ARG A 101 -16.12 8.39 8.61
C ARG A 101 -14.82 7.79 8.07
N ARG A 102 -14.74 6.45 8.01
CA ARG A 102 -13.59 5.74 7.43
C ARG A 102 -13.61 5.86 5.92
N HIS A 103 -12.53 6.40 5.36
CA HIS A 103 -12.23 6.51 3.93
C HIS A 103 -11.20 5.45 3.55
N LEU A 104 -11.60 4.48 2.73
CA LEU A 104 -10.75 3.46 2.17
C LEU A 104 -10.31 3.88 0.78
N TYR A 105 -9.07 4.34 0.65
CA TYR A 105 -8.46 4.58 -0.66
C TYR A 105 -8.01 3.26 -1.25
N TYR A 106 -8.28 3.07 -2.53
CA TYR A 106 -7.94 1.82 -3.21
C TYR A 106 -7.37 2.06 -4.61
N ILE A 107 -6.59 1.11 -5.08
CA ILE A 107 -6.13 1.04 -6.46
C ILE A 107 -7.23 0.36 -7.26
N GLY A 108 -7.89 1.09 -8.14
CA GLY A 108 -8.72 0.53 -9.18
C GLY A 108 -7.90 0.30 -10.44
N TRP A 109 -8.03 -0.86 -11.08
CA TRP A 109 -7.29 -1.13 -12.31
C TRP A 109 -8.13 -1.88 -13.34
N ASN A 110 -7.78 -1.65 -14.59
CA ASN A 110 -8.33 -2.38 -15.73
C ASN A 110 -7.24 -2.76 -16.73
N LEU A 111 -7.54 -3.75 -17.55
CA LEU A 111 -6.65 -4.21 -18.60
C LEU A 111 -6.50 -3.16 -19.70
N GLY A 112 -5.31 -3.06 -20.26
CA GLY A 112 -5.00 -2.22 -21.42
C GLY A 112 -4.67 -3.07 -22.64
N VAL A 113 -4.62 -2.42 -23.81
CA VAL A 113 -4.25 -3.07 -25.08
C VAL A 113 -2.80 -2.80 -25.45
N THR A 114 -2.38 -1.53 -25.41
CA THR A 114 -1.00 -1.11 -25.74
C THR A 114 -0.04 -1.23 -24.57
N VAL A 115 -0.58 -1.20 -23.37
CA VAL A 115 0.11 -1.46 -22.11
C VAL A 115 -0.73 -2.46 -21.30
N PRO A 116 -0.14 -3.30 -20.45
CA PRO A 116 -0.87 -4.41 -19.83
C PRO A 116 -2.01 -4.00 -18.90
N PHE A 117 -1.91 -2.82 -18.27
CA PHE A 117 -2.92 -2.33 -17.33
C PHE A 117 -2.90 -0.81 -17.21
N ARG A 118 -3.96 -0.28 -16.62
CA ARG A 118 -4.09 1.10 -16.17
C ARG A 118 -4.63 1.12 -14.75
N ASN A 119 -4.03 1.95 -13.90
CA ASN A 119 -4.45 2.13 -12.52
C ASN A 119 -4.92 3.56 -12.30
N SER A 120 -5.82 3.71 -11.33
CA SER A 120 -6.28 5.00 -10.79
C SER A 120 -6.58 4.82 -9.30
N ILE A 121 -6.71 5.92 -8.55
CA ILE A 121 -7.06 5.85 -7.13
C ILE A 121 -8.56 6.07 -6.99
N GLY A 122 -9.24 5.09 -6.42
CA GLY A 122 -10.64 5.17 -6.03
C GLY A 122 -10.80 5.43 -4.53
N LEU A 123 -12.01 5.79 -4.15
CA LEU A 123 -12.42 5.98 -2.77
C LEU A 123 -13.67 5.15 -2.48
N ALA A 124 -13.66 4.44 -1.35
CA ALA A 124 -14.83 3.79 -0.79
C ALA A 124 -15.01 4.24 0.67
N LEU A 125 -16.24 4.43 1.07
CA LEU A 125 -16.59 4.91 2.41
C LEU A 125 -17.17 3.76 3.22
N ALA A 126 -16.84 3.70 4.51
CA ALA A 126 -17.48 2.74 5.41
C ALA A 126 -18.99 2.85 5.34
N SER A 127 -19.65 1.70 5.31
CA SER A 127 -21.11 1.62 5.31
C SER A 127 -21.70 2.24 6.58
N VAL A 128 -22.83 2.90 6.45
CA VAL A 128 -23.55 3.55 7.57
C VAL A 128 -24.40 2.55 8.39
N ASP A 129 -24.53 1.32 7.91
CA ASP A 129 -25.32 0.26 8.58
C ASP A 129 -24.56 -0.47 9.71
N GLY A 130 -23.35 0.01 10.03
CA GLY A 130 -22.49 -0.60 11.05
C GLY A 130 -21.77 -1.87 10.60
N SER A 131 -21.94 -2.29 9.35
CA SER A 131 -21.19 -3.41 8.79
C SER A 131 -19.74 -3.02 8.48
N ASP A 132 -18.87 -4.02 8.34
CA ASP A 132 -17.47 -3.84 7.94
C ASP A 132 -17.29 -3.63 6.43
N ARG A 133 -18.37 -3.32 5.71
CA ARG A 133 -18.38 -3.11 4.27
C ARG A 133 -18.00 -1.68 3.92
N PHE A 134 -17.47 -1.54 2.72
CA PHE A 134 -17.21 -0.25 2.10
C PHE A 134 -18.03 -0.11 0.82
N VAL A 135 -18.55 1.08 0.61
CA VAL A 135 -19.33 1.45 -0.58
C VAL A 135 -18.52 2.47 -1.38
N ARG A 136 -18.38 2.28 -2.68
CA ARG A 136 -17.71 3.26 -3.55
C ARG A 136 -18.31 4.63 -3.37
N TYR A 137 -17.47 5.64 -3.20
CA TYR A 137 -17.87 7.04 -3.11
C TYR A 137 -18.50 7.51 -4.44
N ALA A 138 -17.89 7.09 -5.54
CA ALA A 138 -18.34 7.41 -6.89
C ALA A 138 -18.01 6.23 -7.84
N PRO A 139 -18.67 6.12 -9.00
CA PRO A 139 -18.34 5.12 -10.01
C PRO A 139 -17.00 5.38 -10.72
N GLY A 140 -16.49 6.61 -10.69
CA GLY A 140 -15.20 7.00 -11.24
C GLY A 140 -14.11 7.15 -10.17
N PRO A 141 -12.82 7.24 -10.57
CA PRO A 141 -11.71 7.45 -9.66
C PRO A 141 -11.69 8.88 -9.12
N ILE A 142 -11.15 9.08 -7.91
CA ILE A 142 -10.89 10.40 -7.33
C ILE A 142 -9.53 10.99 -7.77
N VAL A 143 -8.58 10.14 -8.16
CA VAL A 143 -7.31 10.55 -8.75
C VAL A 143 -7.04 9.68 -9.97
N ASP A 144 -6.87 10.32 -11.12
CA ASP A 144 -6.58 9.69 -12.41
C ASP A 144 -5.54 10.52 -13.18
N ARG A 145 -5.30 10.16 -14.42
CA ARG A 145 -4.48 10.91 -15.38
C ARG A 145 -4.93 12.36 -15.50
N SER A 146 -3.98 13.23 -15.76
CA SER A 146 -4.20 14.64 -15.99
C SER A 146 -3.36 15.13 -17.16
N MET A 147 -3.45 16.41 -17.50
CA MET A 147 -2.61 17.03 -18.54
C MET A 147 -1.12 16.95 -18.22
N THR A 148 -0.77 16.99 -16.94
CA THR A 148 0.64 16.95 -16.48
C THR A 148 1.07 15.56 -16.00
N GLU A 149 0.15 14.64 -15.79
CA GLU A 149 0.37 13.25 -15.39
C GLU A 149 -0.39 12.31 -16.33
N PRO A 150 0.13 12.10 -17.57
CA PRO A 150 -0.61 11.42 -18.64
C PRO A 150 -0.69 9.89 -18.45
N HIS A 151 0.07 9.35 -17.51
CA HIS A 151 0.11 7.93 -17.21
C HIS A 151 -0.74 7.60 -15.98
N PHE A 152 -0.66 6.36 -15.49
CA PHE A 152 -1.45 5.91 -14.35
C PHE A 152 -0.89 6.43 -13.01
N CYS A 153 -1.76 6.45 -12.01
CA CYS A 153 -1.41 6.60 -10.60
C CYS A 153 -1.96 5.41 -9.80
N ALA A 154 -1.37 5.14 -8.64
CA ALA A 154 -1.76 4.00 -7.81
C ALA A 154 -1.44 4.27 -6.35
N SER A 155 -1.26 3.23 -5.58
CA SER A 155 -1.04 3.14 -4.14
C SER A 155 -0.70 4.46 -3.45
N CYS A 156 -1.56 4.90 -2.56
CA CYS A 156 -1.36 6.14 -1.81
C CYS A 156 -1.28 5.87 -0.30
N CYS A 157 -0.74 6.86 0.40
CA CYS A 157 -0.80 7.04 1.84
C CYS A 157 -1.43 8.41 2.09
N VAL A 158 -2.45 8.48 2.93
CA VAL A 158 -3.17 9.72 3.25
C VAL A 158 -3.13 9.97 4.75
N VAL A 159 -2.55 11.10 5.15
CA VAL A 159 -2.37 11.46 6.56
C VAL A 159 -2.96 12.84 6.83
N PRO A 160 -3.73 13.03 7.91
CA PRO A 160 -4.13 14.35 8.38
C PRO A 160 -2.92 15.22 8.71
N ASN A 161 -2.91 16.49 8.26
CA ASN A 161 -1.81 17.43 8.46
C ASN A 161 -2.38 18.85 8.69
N GLY A 162 -2.71 19.17 9.93
CA GLY A 162 -3.42 20.41 10.28
C GLY A 162 -4.82 20.45 9.66
N ASP A 163 -5.12 21.49 8.90
CA ASP A 163 -6.41 21.70 8.25
C ASP A 163 -6.54 21.01 6.88
N VAL A 164 -5.51 20.26 6.46
CA VAL A 164 -5.49 19.55 5.18
C VAL A 164 -5.14 18.09 5.37
N PHE A 165 -5.37 17.30 4.34
CA PHE A 165 -4.85 15.94 4.18
C PHE A 165 -3.67 15.97 3.21
N SER A 166 -2.58 15.31 3.59
CA SER A 166 -1.42 15.08 2.74
C SER A 166 -1.50 13.69 2.13
N MET A 167 -1.29 13.60 0.82
CA MET A 167 -1.22 12.32 0.10
C MET A 167 0.15 12.16 -0.54
N TRP A 168 0.78 11.02 -0.29
CA TRP A 168 1.90 10.52 -1.10
C TRP A 168 1.39 9.37 -1.94
N TYR A 169 1.64 9.40 -3.25
CA TYR A 169 1.07 8.42 -4.17
C TYR A 169 2.05 8.03 -5.27
N LEU A 170 1.90 6.81 -5.75
CA LEU A 170 2.60 6.35 -6.94
C LEU A 170 2.11 7.10 -8.17
N ALA A 171 3.03 7.75 -8.88
CA ALA A 171 2.79 8.39 -10.17
C ALA A 171 3.67 7.75 -11.24
N CYS A 172 3.07 7.18 -12.26
CA CYS A 172 3.77 6.61 -13.41
C CYS A 172 4.36 7.75 -14.25
N THR A 173 5.67 7.69 -14.49
CA THR A 173 6.41 8.68 -15.28
C THR A 173 6.51 8.31 -16.75
N GLY A 174 6.29 7.05 -17.09
CA GLY A 174 6.34 6.59 -18.47
C GLY A 174 6.30 5.08 -18.62
N TRP A 175 6.21 4.66 -19.87
CA TRP A 175 6.35 3.27 -20.32
C TRP A 175 7.49 3.18 -21.33
N GLN A 176 8.26 2.12 -21.26
CA GLN A 176 9.31 1.81 -22.22
C GLN A 176 9.21 0.36 -22.69
N LEU A 177 9.70 0.06 -23.89
CA LEU A 177 9.77 -1.31 -24.37
C LEU A 177 11.08 -1.95 -23.88
N CYS A 178 10.98 -2.98 -23.04
CA CYS A 178 12.08 -3.81 -22.61
C CYS A 178 11.89 -5.22 -23.15
N ASN A 179 12.77 -5.67 -24.02
CA ASN A 179 12.65 -6.98 -24.70
C ASN A 179 11.29 -7.18 -25.37
N GLY A 180 10.75 -6.14 -26.02
CA GLY A 180 9.46 -6.16 -26.71
C GLY A 180 8.22 -6.13 -25.79
N ARG A 181 8.39 -5.95 -24.48
CA ARG A 181 7.29 -5.85 -23.51
C ARG A 181 7.24 -4.45 -22.90
N PRO A 182 6.05 -3.84 -22.76
CA PRO A 182 5.91 -2.57 -22.08
C PRO A 182 6.27 -2.72 -20.60
N GLU A 183 7.24 -1.95 -20.14
CA GLU A 183 7.61 -1.80 -18.72
C GLU A 183 7.35 -0.37 -18.28
N HIS A 184 6.81 -0.24 -17.08
CA HIS A 184 6.47 1.05 -16.49
C HIS A 184 7.62 1.60 -15.66
N LYS A 185 7.68 2.95 -15.58
CA LYS A 185 8.50 3.67 -14.60
C LYS A 185 7.59 4.48 -13.70
N TYR A 186 7.83 4.47 -12.38
CA TYR A 186 7.05 5.25 -11.44
C TYR A 186 7.84 5.61 -10.18
N HIS A 187 7.48 6.77 -9.63
CA HIS A 187 8.02 7.30 -8.39
C HIS A 187 6.89 7.78 -7.46
N ILE A 188 7.23 8.35 -6.29
CA ILE A 188 6.24 8.87 -5.36
C ILE A 188 6.13 10.38 -5.51
N ARG A 189 4.90 10.89 -5.70
CA ARG A 189 4.54 12.29 -5.72
C ARG A 189 3.70 12.67 -4.51
N TYR A 190 3.51 13.99 -4.35
CA TYR A 190 2.77 14.61 -3.27
C TYR A 190 1.52 15.33 -3.79
N ALA A 191 0.44 15.31 -2.99
CA ALA A 191 -0.78 16.07 -3.21
C ALA A 191 -1.42 16.48 -1.88
N GLU A 192 -2.28 17.50 -1.91
CA GLU A 192 -3.04 18.00 -0.76
C GLU A 192 -4.53 18.05 -1.05
N SER A 193 -5.34 17.90 0.01
CA SER A 193 -6.79 18.01 -0.04
C SER A 193 -7.34 18.59 1.25
N VAL A 194 -8.43 19.34 1.20
CA VAL A 194 -9.16 19.82 2.39
C VAL A 194 -10.26 18.86 2.83
N ASP A 195 -10.68 17.95 1.95
CA ASP A 195 -11.84 17.06 2.17
C ASP A 195 -11.50 15.55 1.99
N GLY A 196 -10.26 15.22 1.62
CA GLY A 196 -9.82 13.86 1.34
C GLY A 196 -10.41 13.27 0.05
N VAL A 197 -11.09 14.06 -0.78
CA VAL A 197 -11.75 13.63 -2.01
C VAL A 197 -11.17 14.35 -3.23
N VAL A 198 -11.10 15.68 -3.18
CA VAL A 198 -10.57 16.52 -4.26
C VAL A 198 -9.12 16.86 -3.96
N TRP A 199 -8.20 16.45 -4.84
CA TRP A 199 -6.76 16.53 -4.62
C TRP A 199 -6.06 17.53 -5.53
N SER A 200 -5.36 18.48 -4.91
CA SER A 200 -4.47 19.41 -5.62
C SER A 200 -3.10 18.75 -5.85
N ARG A 201 -2.74 18.56 -7.13
CA ARG A 201 -1.51 17.90 -7.57
C ARG A 201 -0.61 18.90 -8.29
N SER A 202 0.44 19.36 -7.62
CA SER A 202 1.43 20.29 -8.19
C SER A 202 2.50 19.60 -9.05
N GLY A 203 2.54 18.27 -9.05
CA GLY A 203 3.60 17.47 -9.67
C GLY A 203 4.84 17.34 -8.80
N GLU A 204 4.81 17.78 -7.56
CA GLU A 204 5.92 17.69 -6.61
C GLU A 204 6.34 16.24 -6.35
N VAL A 205 7.63 15.95 -6.53
CA VAL A 205 8.20 14.61 -6.35
C VAL A 205 8.67 14.48 -4.90
N ALA A 206 8.12 13.51 -4.18
CA ALA A 206 8.53 13.20 -2.82
C ALA A 206 9.74 12.25 -2.79
N ILE A 207 9.67 11.12 -3.49
CA ILE A 207 10.78 10.16 -3.60
C ILE A 207 11.04 9.88 -5.07
N ASP A 208 12.26 10.16 -5.54
CA ASP A 208 12.70 9.87 -6.90
C ASP A 208 13.73 8.74 -6.94
N PHE A 209 14.06 8.29 -8.14
CA PHE A 209 15.03 7.23 -8.39
C PHE A 209 16.42 7.59 -7.85
N ALA A 210 17.05 6.66 -7.14
CA ALA A 210 18.40 6.83 -6.60
C ALA A 210 19.47 6.70 -7.69
N ASN A 211 19.19 5.93 -8.74
CA ASN A 211 20.13 5.66 -9.84
C ASN A 211 19.37 5.20 -11.11
N ILE A 212 20.12 4.99 -12.19
CA ILE A 212 19.57 4.64 -13.50
C ILE A 212 18.94 3.23 -13.55
N GLU A 213 19.33 2.34 -12.64
CA GLU A 213 18.82 0.97 -12.61
C GLU A 213 17.48 0.88 -11.86
N GLU A 214 17.17 1.88 -11.03
CA GLU A 214 15.91 1.93 -10.30
C GLU A 214 14.81 2.49 -11.19
N TYR A 215 13.66 1.83 -11.22
CA TYR A 215 12.56 2.21 -12.10
C TYR A 215 11.16 2.14 -11.46
N ALA A 216 11.07 1.65 -10.23
CA ALA A 216 9.79 1.45 -9.58
C ALA A 216 9.87 1.81 -8.09
N ILE A 217 9.20 2.90 -7.67
CA ILE A 217 9.08 3.32 -6.27
C ILE A 217 7.61 3.46 -5.95
N SER A 218 7.12 2.71 -4.97
CA SER A 218 5.69 2.58 -4.70
C SER A 218 5.37 2.40 -3.23
N ARG A 219 4.10 2.41 -2.92
CA ARG A 219 3.53 2.05 -1.62
C ARG A 219 4.16 2.83 -0.48
N PRO A 220 4.03 4.16 -0.47
CA PRO A 220 4.45 4.95 0.68
C PRO A 220 3.64 4.57 1.92
N SER A 221 4.32 4.49 3.06
CA SER A 221 3.74 4.39 4.40
C SER A 221 4.37 5.47 5.25
N VAL A 222 3.63 6.53 5.53
CA VAL A 222 4.13 7.75 6.16
C VAL A 222 3.60 7.88 7.57
N MET A 223 4.48 8.23 8.49
CA MET A 223 4.18 8.56 9.88
C MET A 223 4.88 9.86 10.27
N ARG A 224 4.32 10.55 11.27
CA ARG A 224 4.95 11.72 11.87
C ARG A 224 5.35 11.42 13.31
N ASP A 225 6.64 11.55 13.61
CA ASP A 225 7.21 11.41 14.94
C ASP A 225 7.66 12.79 15.43
N ALA A 226 6.88 13.43 16.29
CA ALA A 226 7.13 14.79 16.75
C ALA A 226 7.40 15.74 15.57
N ASP A 227 8.67 16.10 15.34
CA ASP A 227 9.10 17.05 14.29
C ASP A 227 9.66 16.39 13.03
N VAL A 228 9.61 15.04 12.94
CA VAL A 228 10.18 14.29 11.82
C VAL A 228 9.10 13.45 11.15
N TRP A 229 8.94 13.65 9.84
CA TRP A 229 8.18 12.75 9.00
C TRP A 229 9.05 11.60 8.56
N ARG A 230 8.54 10.38 8.65
CA ARG A 230 9.20 9.14 8.24
C ARG A 230 8.37 8.44 7.18
N MET A 231 9.02 7.98 6.14
CA MET A 231 8.38 7.21 5.08
C MET A 231 9.13 5.90 4.86
N TRP A 232 8.37 4.81 4.88
CA TRP A 232 8.80 3.52 4.33
C TRP A 232 8.11 3.35 2.98
N TYR A 233 8.80 2.79 2.02
CA TYR A 233 8.30 2.59 0.66
C TYR A 233 8.94 1.38 0.02
N SER A 234 8.37 0.91 -1.09
CA SER A 234 8.98 -0.12 -1.91
C SER A 234 9.80 0.52 -3.01
N HIS A 235 11.00 0.01 -3.26
CA HIS A 235 11.80 0.41 -4.41
C HIS A 235 12.37 -0.81 -5.14
N ARG A 236 12.58 -0.70 -6.45
CA ARG A 236 12.99 -1.81 -7.29
C ARG A 236 13.98 -1.38 -8.37
N GLY A 237 15.11 -2.06 -8.42
CA GLY A 237 15.95 -2.26 -9.57
C GLY A 237 15.80 -3.70 -10.06
N ARG A 238 16.53 -4.66 -9.49
CA ARG A 238 16.39 -6.10 -9.83
C ARG A 238 15.19 -6.75 -9.17
N SER A 239 15.01 -6.52 -7.88
CA SER A 239 13.93 -7.06 -7.05
C SER A 239 13.50 -5.99 -6.04
N TYR A 240 12.26 -6.10 -5.56
CA TYR A 240 11.77 -5.15 -4.56
C TYR A 240 12.48 -5.28 -3.23
N ARG A 241 12.76 -4.11 -2.65
CA ARG A 241 13.22 -3.91 -1.27
C ARG A 241 12.39 -2.81 -0.62
N ILE A 242 12.42 -2.77 0.69
CA ILE A 242 11.83 -1.67 1.46
C ILE A 242 12.88 -0.58 1.61
N GLY A 243 12.52 0.64 1.26
CA GLY A 243 13.32 1.85 1.44
C GLY A 243 12.84 2.66 2.62
N TYR A 244 13.65 3.66 3.01
CA TYR A 244 13.36 4.56 4.11
C TYR A 244 13.80 5.97 3.81
N ALA A 245 12.98 6.95 4.17
CA ALA A 245 13.30 8.37 4.04
C ALA A 245 12.78 9.18 5.23
N GLU A 246 13.40 10.34 5.46
CA GLU A 246 13.02 11.31 6.48
C GLU A 246 12.79 12.68 5.85
N SER A 247 11.90 13.47 6.48
CA SER A 247 11.59 14.83 6.07
C SER A 247 11.23 15.68 7.29
N ALA A 248 11.56 16.97 7.24
CA ALA A 248 11.14 17.96 8.25
C ALA A 248 9.74 18.51 7.96
N ASP A 249 9.30 18.51 6.70
CA ASP A 249 8.07 19.18 6.24
C ASP A 249 7.06 18.23 5.58
N GLY A 250 7.42 16.93 5.41
CA GLY A 250 6.60 15.93 4.72
C GLY A 250 6.60 16.08 3.19
N ARG A 251 7.30 17.05 2.63
CA ARG A 251 7.35 17.35 1.19
C ARG A 251 8.70 17.04 0.59
N ARG A 252 9.78 17.53 1.21
CA ARG A 252 11.15 17.30 0.78
C ARG A 252 11.77 16.17 1.58
N TRP A 253 12.10 15.08 0.92
CA TRP A 253 12.54 13.86 1.56
C TRP A 253 14.02 13.56 1.32
N THR A 254 14.70 13.10 2.36
CA THR A 254 16.04 12.56 2.27
C THR A 254 15.99 11.03 2.38
N ARG A 255 16.36 10.33 1.32
CA ARG A 255 16.45 8.87 1.30
C ARG A 255 17.58 8.39 2.22
N ASN A 256 17.27 7.40 3.04
CA ASN A 256 18.18 6.74 3.97
C ASN A 256 18.01 5.22 3.90
N ASP A 257 17.93 4.65 2.70
CA ASP A 257 17.61 3.22 2.48
C ASP A 257 18.57 2.27 3.22
N ASN A 258 19.83 2.67 3.38
CA ASN A 258 20.81 1.93 4.17
C ASN A 258 20.51 1.88 5.68
N LYS A 259 19.55 2.65 6.16
CA LYS A 259 19.10 2.67 7.56
C LYS A 259 17.77 1.96 7.78
N VAL A 260 17.15 1.39 6.74
CA VAL A 260 15.81 0.78 6.83
C VAL A 260 15.75 -0.39 7.83
N GLY A 261 16.81 -1.17 7.93
CA GLY A 261 16.97 -2.20 8.95
C GLY A 261 16.10 -3.46 8.79
N ILE A 262 15.60 -3.72 7.58
CA ILE A 262 14.92 -4.96 7.21
C ILE A 262 15.41 -5.43 5.84
N GLU A 263 15.69 -6.72 5.73
CA GLU A 263 16.18 -7.36 4.50
C GLU A 263 15.37 -8.63 4.20
N VAL A 264 15.56 -9.20 3.02
CA VAL A 264 15.03 -10.52 2.68
C VAL A 264 15.58 -11.59 3.63
N SER A 265 14.83 -12.66 3.85
CA SER A 265 15.31 -13.82 4.59
C SER A 265 16.24 -14.67 3.71
N GLU A 266 17.10 -15.47 4.30
CA GLU A 266 17.95 -16.40 3.55
C GLU A 266 17.12 -17.43 2.78
N HIS A 267 16.01 -17.86 3.35
CA HIS A 267 15.12 -18.87 2.77
C HIS A 267 13.66 -18.56 3.07
N GLY A 268 12.74 -19.16 2.31
CA GLY A 268 11.33 -19.15 2.59
C GLY A 268 10.53 -18.10 1.80
N TRP A 269 9.42 -17.70 2.38
CA TRP A 269 8.36 -16.94 1.71
C TRP A 269 8.74 -15.50 1.37
N ASP A 270 9.78 -14.93 1.97
CA ASP A 270 10.25 -13.55 1.79
C ASP A 270 11.78 -13.49 1.48
N SER A 271 12.30 -14.52 0.80
CA SER A 271 13.73 -14.65 0.50
C SER A 271 14.18 -14.00 -0.81
N GLU A 272 13.26 -13.70 -1.73
CA GLU A 272 13.57 -13.11 -3.03
C GLU A 272 13.30 -11.60 -3.05
N MET A 273 12.19 -11.19 -2.44
CA MET A 273 11.77 -9.80 -2.33
C MET A 273 10.94 -9.55 -1.07
N ILE A 274 10.98 -8.32 -0.59
CA ILE A 274 10.09 -7.74 0.42
C ILE A 274 9.58 -6.40 -0.09
N GLU A 275 8.28 -6.15 0.08
CA GLU A 275 7.65 -4.96 -0.48
C GLU A 275 6.35 -4.57 0.23
N TYR A 276 5.78 -3.44 -0.18
CA TYR A 276 4.48 -2.92 0.26
C TYR A 276 4.37 -2.75 1.77
N PRO A 277 5.31 -1.98 2.38
CA PRO A 277 5.28 -1.74 3.82
C PRO A 277 4.02 -0.98 4.23
N PHE A 278 3.47 -1.36 5.37
CA PHE A 278 2.50 -0.58 6.14
C PHE A 278 2.97 -0.51 7.58
N VAL A 279 3.34 0.68 8.04
CA VAL A 279 3.89 0.89 9.37
C VAL A 279 2.85 1.53 10.28
N PHE A 280 2.73 1.04 11.50
CA PHE A 280 1.79 1.53 12.50
C PHE A 280 2.34 1.35 13.92
N ASP A 281 1.83 2.15 14.85
CA ASP A 281 2.20 2.10 16.25
C ASP A 281 1.07 1.49 17.09
N HIS A 282 1.45 0.73 18.11
CA HIS A 282 0.52 0.22 19.12
C HIS A 282 1.24 0.03 20.45
N LYS A 283 0.67 0.63 21.54
CA LYS A 283 1.18 0.53 22.93
C LYS A 283 2.69 0.79 23.02
N GLY A 284 3.18 1.86 22.36
CA GLY A 284 4.58 2.27 22.37
C GLY A 284 5.52 1.40 21.55
N ARG A 285 5.00 0.50 20.75
CA ARG A 285 5.76 -0.35 19.83
C ARG A 285 5.38 -0.04 18.39
N ARG A 286 6.35 -0.14 17.47
CA ARG A 286 6.14 0.07 16.04
C ARG A 286 6.19 -1.24 15.28
N TYR A 287 5.21 -1.45 14.43
CA TYR A 287 5.05 -2.67 13.62
C TYR A 287 5.07 -2.32 12.13
N MET A 288 5.46 -3.28 11.31
CA MET A 288 5.41 -3.20 9.85
C MET A 288 4.76 -4.46 9.29
N LEU A 289 3.66 -4.32 8.57
CA LEU A 289 3.20 -5.34 7.65
C LEU A 289 3.96 -5.20 6.34
N TYR A 290 4.27 -6.33 5.69
CA TYR A 290 4.96 -6.34 4.39
C TYR A 290 4.62 -7.60 3.59
N ASN A 291 4.88 -7.55 2.30
CA ASN A 291 4.70 -8.69 1.40
C ASN A 291 6.01 -9.44 1.17
N GLY A 292 5.90 -10.74 0.96
CA GLY A 292 6.97 -11.61 0.52
C GLY A 292 7.03 -11.76 -1.00
N ASN A 293 7.62 -12.87 -1.46
CA ASN A 293 7.95 -13.16 -2.85
C ASN A 293 6.73 -13.07 -3.80
N GLY A 294 7.00 -12.63 -5.02
CA GLY A 294 6.00 -12.62 -6.09
C GLY A 294 4.84 -11.67 -5.85
N TYR A 295 5.10 -10.46 -5.30
CA TYR A 295 4.07 -9.43 -5.03
C TYR A 295 3.00 -9.89 -4.04
N GLY A 296 3.43 -10.63 -3.00
CA GLY A 296 2.53 -11.21 -2.00
C GLY A 296 1.90 -12.54 -2.43
N ARG A 297 2.39 -13.19 -3.48
CA ARG A 297 1.98 -14.54 -3.86
C ARG A 297 2.27 -15.56 -2.76
N THR A 298 3.36 -15.36 -2.02
CA THR A 298 3.75 -16.18 -0.87
C THR A 298 3.18 -15.67 0.45
N GLY A 299 2.36 -14.61 0.40
CA GLY A 299 1.67 -14.07 1.55
C GLY A 299 2.18 -12.73 2.05
N LEU A 300 1.63 -12.32 3.18
CA LEU A 300 2.02 -11.15 3.95
C LEU A 300 2.56 -11.56 5.32
N GLY A 301 3.43 -10.77 5.88
CA GLY A 301 4.00 -10.97 7.20
C GLY A 301 4.11 -9.68 8.00
N ILE A 302 4.64 -9.81 9.20
CA ILE A 302 4.75 -8.72 10.15
C ILE A 302 6.15 -8.70 10.80
N ALA A 303 6.65 -7.51 11.05
CA ALA A 303 7.86 -7.24 11.80
C ALA A 303 7.62 -6.19 12.89
N ILE A 304 8.45 -6.19 13.92
CA ILE A 304 8.46 -5.21 15.01
C ILE A 304 9.79 -4.47 15.03
N LEU A 305 9.76 -3.16 15.22
CA LEU A 305 10.96 -2.33 15.37
C LEU A 305 11.55 -2.54 16.76
N GLU A 306 12.83 -2.87 16.82
CA GLU A 306 13.58 -3.03 18.08
C GLU A 306 14.16 -1.68 18.53
N GLY A 307 14.15 -1.43 19.84
CA GLY A 307 14.82 -0.25 20.45
C GLY A 307 14.02 1.05 20.44
N LEU A 308 12.71 1.06 20.13
CA LEU A 308 11.80 2.11 20.55
C LEU A 308 11.43 1.83 22.02
N THR A 309 12.14 2.40 22.94
CA THR A 309 11.77 2.51 24.38
C THR A 309 11.58 3.99 24.71
#